data_85ad31d879d0fd5c571381c1b01385e7
#
_entry.id   85ad31d879d0fd5c571381c1b01385e7
#
_cell.length_a   1.000
_cell.length_b   1.000
_cell.length_c   1.000
_cell.angle_alpha   90.00
_cell.angle_beta   90.00
_cell.angle_gamma   90.00
#
_symmetry.space_group_name_H-M   'P 1'
#
loop_
_entity.id
_entity.type
_entity.pdbx_description
1 polymer ?
#
loop_
_entity_poly.entity_id
_entity_poly.type
_entity_poly.pdbx_seq_one_letter_code
_entity_poly.pdbx_strand_id
1 'polypeptide(L)'
;YDWIGILMAIKIGIIMDPIESINFKKDTTLAILLAAQKRECEIFYMLQSDLYADQGSPRASMKALTVFDDENEWYQFGDLIDKELSELDVILMRKDPPFDLDYIYSTYLLEAAHGKGTLVVNNPQGLRDCNEKFFATQFPQCCPPVLVASAHEKLKEFHQSYEDVIFKPLDGMGGSSIFRVKSGDTNLSVILETLTDGGKRQ
;
A
#
# COMPACT_ATOMS: atom_id res chain seq x y z
N TYR A 1 -3.30 11.03 -47.17
CA TYR A 1 -2.91 11.79 -45.97
C TYR A 1 -2.74 10.77 -44.84
N ASP A 2 -1.50 10.33 -44.69
CA ASP A 2 -1.12 9.40 -43.63
C ASP A 2 -1.04 10.19 -42.31
N TRP A 3 -2.06 10.07 -41.47
CA TRP A 3 -1.98 10.42 -40.09
C TRP A 3 -1.21 9.31 -39.38
N ILE A 4 0.11 9.35 -39.42
CA ILE A 4 0.94 8.63 -38.45
C ILE A 4 0.82 9.46 -37.17
N GLY A 5 -0.22 9.19 -36.38
CA GLY A 5 -0.27 9.64 -35.00
C GLY A 5 0.91 8.99 -34.28
N ILE A 6 1.91 9.77 -33.89
CA ILE A 6 2.93 9.31 -32.95
C ILE A 6 2.14 8.93 -31.69
N LEU A 7 1.89 7.64 -31.50
CA LEU A 7 1.39 7.15 -30.22
C LEU A 7 2.49 7.45 -29.20
N MET A 8 2.28 8.48 -28.40
CA MET A 8 3.18 8.72 -27.26
C MET A 8 3.06 7.54 -26.32
N ALA A 9 4.20 7.00 -25.88
CA ALA A 9 4.23 5.92 -24.91
C ALA A 9 3.53 6.35 -23.61
N ILE A 10 2.69 5.47 -23.05
CA ILE A 10 2.02 5.71 -21.77
C ILE A 10 3.08 5.74 -20.66
N LYS A 11 3.08 6.80 -19.87
CA LYS A 11 4.00 6.99 -18.73
C LYS A 11 3.36 6.48 -17.45
N ILE A 12 3.93 5.43 -16.89
CA ILE A 12 3.46 4.79 -15.67
C ILE A 12 4.43 5.07 -14.53
N GLY A 13 3.97 5.76 -13.49
CA GLY A 13 4.66 5.84 -12.21
C GLY A 13 4.31 4.65 -11.33
N ILE A 14 5.30 4.07 -10.67
CA ILE A 14 5.10 3.01 -9.68
C ILE A 14 5.67 3.45 -8.34
N ILE A 15 4.83 3.49 -7.31
CA ILE A 15 5.23 3.75 -5.92
C ILE A 15 5.17 2.41 -5.19
N MET A 16 6.31 1.90 -4.78
CA MET A 16 6.42 0.58 -4.15
C MET A 16 7.56 0.55 -3.12
N ASP A 17 7.69 -0.52 -2.39
CA ASP A 17 8.86 -0.78 -1.55
C ASP A 17 10.11 -1.01 -2.41
N PRO A 18 11.32 -0.99 -1.81
CA PRO A 18 12.55 -1.20 -2.57
C PRO A 18 12.47 -2.44 -3.45
N ILE A 19 12.64 -2.25 -4.77
CA ILE A 19 12.45 -3.30 -5.78
C ILE A 19 13.43 -4.47 -5.59
N GLU A 20 14.57 -4.22 -4.97
CA GLU A 20 15.55 -5.25 -4.59
C GLU A 20 15.04 -6.20 -3.49
N SER A 21 14.03 -5.78 -2.72
CA SER A 21 13.49 -6.54 -1.59
C SER A 21 12.29 -7.43 -1.93
N ILE A 22 11.77 -7.35 -3.17
CA ILE A 22 10.59 -8.12 -3.57
C ILE A 22 10.90 -9.62 -3.72
N ASN A 23 9.88 -10.45 -3.58
CA ASN A 23 9.99 -11.86 -3.93
C ASN A 23 9.70 -12.06 -5.41
N PHE A 24 10.75 -12.20 -6.23
CA PHE A 24 10.65 -12.33 -7.68
C PHE A 24 9.54 -13.29 -8.16
N LYS A 25 9.41 -14.45 -7.53
CA LYS A 25 8.45 -15.50 -7.96
C LYS A 25 6.99 -15.22 -7.58
N LYS A 26 6.76 -14.29 -6.65
CA LYS A 26 5.43 -14.07 -6.06
C LYS A 26 4.93 -12.63 -6.20
N ASP A 27 5.82 -11.72 -6.61
CA ASP A 27 5.48 -10.31 -6.64
C ASP A 27 4.57 -9.97 -7.83
N THR A 28 3.37 -9.49 -7.51
CA THR A 28 2.39 -9.09 -8.53
C THR A 28 2.72 -7.75 -9.18
N THR A 29 3.47 -6.89 -8.49
CA THR A 29 3.91 -5.62 -9.05
C THR A 29 4.89 -5.83 -10.19
N LEU A 30 5.89 -6.71 -10.00
CA LEU A 30 6.82 -7.07 -11.07
C LEU A 30 6.07 -7.65 -12.29
N ALA A 31 5.08 -8.52 -12.07
CA ALA A 31 4.29 -9.07 -13.18
C ALA A 31 3.52 -7.97 -13.96
N ILE A 32 2.99 -6.96 -13.25
CA ILE A 32 2.34 -5.79 -13.87
C ILE A 32 3.35 -4.98 -14.68
N LEU A 33 4.54 -4.72 -14.12
CA LEU A 33 5.59 -3.95 -14.79
C LEU A 33 6.10 -4.64 -16.05
N LEU A 34 6.33 -5.96 -16.03
CA LEU A 34 6.68 -6.76 -17.20
C LEU A 34 5.59 -6.67 -18.28
N ALA A 35 4.32 -6.73 -17.88
CA ALA A 35 3.20 -6.60 -18.81
C ALA A 35 3.07 -5.19 -19.41
N ALA A 36 3.35 -4.15 -18.63
CA ALA A 36 3.38 -2.76 -19.09
C ALA A 36 4.51 -2.52 -20.09
N GLN A 37 5.72 -3.00 -19.77
CA GLN A 37 6.88 -2.88 -20.65
C GLN A 37 6.68 -3.60 -22.01
N LYS A 38 6.02 -4.76 -22.02
CA LYS A 38 5.62 -5.45 -23.27
C LYS A 38 4.64 -4.64 -24.12
N ARG A 39 4.00 -3.62 -23.55
CA ARG A 39 3.10 -2.69 -24.24
C ARG A 39 3.76 -1.35 -24.55
N GLU A 40 5.08 -1.32 -24.47
CA GLU A 40 5.90 -0.13 -24.76
C GLU A 40 5.59 1.08 -23.85
N CYS A 41 5.10 0.82 -22.61
CA CYS A 41 4.95 1.87 -21.61
C CYS A 41 6.31 2.30 -21.06
N GLU A 42 6.49 3.59 -20.82
CA GLU A 42 7.62 4.11 -20.03
C GLU A 42 7.31 3.94 -18.53
N ILE A 43 8.23 3.36 -17.76
CA ILE A 43 8.04 3.09 -16.36
C ILE A 43 8.96 3.97 -15.52
N PHE A 44 8.41 4.60 -14.49
CA PHE A 44 9.11 5.47 -13.54
C PHE A 44 8.92 4.93 -12.12
N TYR A 45 10.01 4.56 -11.49
CA TYR A 45 10.04 4.02 -10.13
C TYR A 45 10.22 5.12 -9.09
N MET A 46 9.45 5.02 -8.00
CA MET A 46 9.49 5.93 -6.85
C MET A 46 9.32 5.13 -5.56
N LEU A 47 10.03 5.51 -4.52
CA LEU A 47 9.69 5.18 -3.15
C LEU A 47 8.65 6.18 -2.62
N GLN A 48 7.98 5.82 -1.55
CA GLN A 48 7.08 6.73 -0.84
C GLN A 48 7.79 8.01 -0.37
N SER A 49 9.04 7.87 0.06
CA SER A 49 9.88 9.00 0.50
C SER A 49 10.32 9.95 -0.61
N ASP A 50 10.16 9.54 -1.87
CA ASP A 50 10.52 10.38 -3.02
C ASP A 50 9.41 11.38 -3.39
N LEU A 51 8.22 11.22 -2.79
CA LEU A 51 7.07 12.09 -3.02
C LEU A 51 7.17 13.36 -2.18
N TYR A 52 6.86 14.49 -2.77
CA TYR A 52 6.82 15.77 -2.07
C TYR A 52 5.88 16.78 -2.76
N ALA A 53 5.60 17.88 -2.10
CA ALA A 53 4.89 19.01 -2.68
C ALA A 53 5.81 20.23 -2.76
N ASP A 54 5.86 20.87 -3.89
CA ASP A 54 6.49 22.16 -4.09
C ASP A 54 5.46 23.20 -4.51
N GLN A 55 5.25 24.22 -3.69
CA GLN A 55 4.27 25.30 -3.91
C GLN A 55 2.86 24.78 -4.30
N GLY A 56 2.46 23.66 -3.70
CA GLY A 56 1.16 23.00 -3.97
C GLY A 56 1.14 22.07 -5.19
N SER A 57 2.25 21.95 -5.93
CA SER A 57 2.38 20.96 -7.00
C SER A 57 2.92 19.64 -6.43
N PRO A 58 2.22 18.51 -6.65
CA PRO A 58 2.71 17.19 -6.26
C PRO A 58 3.83 16.76 -7.22
N ARG A 59 4.99 16.42 -6.66
CA ARG A 59 6.21 16.07 -7.39
C ARG A 59 6.85 14.79 -6.85
N ALA A 60 7.74 14.22 -7.61
CA ALA A 60 8.60 13.13 -7.14
C ALA A 60 9.97 13.14 -7.82
N SER A 61 10.98 12.71 -7.06
CA SER A 61 12.25 12.23 -7.61
C SER A 61 12.06 10.78 -8.05
N MET A 62 12.16 10.51 -9.34
CA MET A 62 11.87 9.19 -9.90
C MET A 62 12.98 8.69 -10.80
N LYS A 63 13.12 7.38 -10.93
CA LYS A 63 14.08 6.73 -11.82
C LYS A 63 13.36 6.03 -12.95
N ALA A 64 13.83 6.21 -14.18
CA ALA A 64 13.40 5.33 -15.25
C ALA A 64 13.70 3.87 -14.87
N LEU A 65 12.78 2.95 -15.18
CA LEU A 65 12.88 1.55 -14.78
C LEU A 65 12.70 0.64 -15.98
N THR A 66 13.63 -0.28 -16.17
CA THR A 66 13.49 -1.44 -17.05
C THR A 66 13.41 -2.69 -16.19
N VAL A 67 12.50 -3.61 -16.53
CA VAL A 67 12.31 -4.86 -15.79
C VAL A 67 12.56 -6.07 -16.69
N PHE A 68 13.06 -7.16 -16.10
CA PHE A 68 13.41 -8.39 -16.80
C PHE A 68 12.78 -9.61 -16.09
N ASP A 69 12.41 -10.61 -16.85
CA ASP A 69 11.93 -11.90 -16.32
C ASP A 69 13.14 -12.83 -16.04
N ASP A 70 14.06 -12.34 -15.19
CA ASP A 70 15.25 -13.06 -14.77
C ASP A 70 15.44 -12.91 -13.25
N GLU A 71 15.45 -14.02 -12.52
CA GLU A 71 15.57 -14.04 -11.05
C GLU A 71 16.88 -13.43 -10.52
N ASN A 72 17.94 -13.40 -11.34
CA ASN A 72 19.24 -12.87 -10.93
C ASN A 72 19.38 -11.38 -11.20
N GLU A 73 18.63 -10.85 -12.18
CA GLU A 73 18.72 -9.45 -12.60
C GLU A 73 17.35 -9.00 -13.14
N TRP A 74 16.37 -8.78 -12.25
CA TRP A 74 14.98 -8.47 -12.64
C TRP A 74 14.70 -7.00 -12.88
N TYR A 75 15.64 -6.08 -12.60
CA TYR A 75 15.45 -4.65 -12.84
C TYR A 75 16.77 -3.93 -13.16
N GLN A 76 16.63 -2.81 -13.84
CA GLN A 76 17.71 -1.85 -14.09
C GLN A 76 17.15 -0.44 -13.98
N PHE A 77 17.83 0.40 -13.21
CA PHE A 77 17.52 1.82 -13.13
C PHE A 77 18.22 2.60 -14.23
N GLY A 78 17.50 3.55 -14.83
CA GLY A 78 18.04 4.60 -15.66
C GLY A 78 18.28 5.88 -14.87
N ASP A 79 18.18 7.03 -15.54
CA ASP A 79 18.45 8.32 -14.96
C ASP A 79 17.44 8.70 -13.86
N LEU A 80 17.96 9.40 -12.84
CA LEU A 80 17.14 10.07 -11.84
C LEU A 80 16.61 11.38 -12.43
N ILE A 81 15.30 11.55 -12.38
CA ILE A 81 14.61 12.74 -12.86
C ILE A 81 13.66 13.27 -11.81
N ASP A 82 13.46 14.57 -11.79
CA ASP A 82 12.46 15.21 -10.93
C ASP A 82 11.34 15.77 -11.80
N LYS A 83 10.10 15.35 -11.52
CA LYS A 83 8.93 15.75 -12.30
C LYS A 83 7.70 16.00 -11.44
N GLU A 84 6.75 16.76 -11.98
CA GLU A 84 5.40 16.77 -11.46
C GLU A 84 4.73 15.42 -11.69
N LEU A 85 3.98 14.94 -10.69
CA LEU A 85 3.21 13.70 -10.82
C LEU A 85 2.15 13.78 -11.91
N SER A 86 1.70 14.97 -12.24
CA SER A 86 0.75 15.25 -13.34
C SER A 86 1.33 15.07 -14.74
N GLU A 87 2.65 14.87 -14.86
CA GLU A 87 3.28 14.52 -16.14
C GLU A 87 3.21 13.01 -16.46
N LEU A 88 2.72 12.20 -15.51
CA LEU A 88 2.48 10.78 -15.68
C LEU A 88 1.02 10.54 -16.07
N ASP A 89 0.79 9.59 -16.98
CA ASP A 89 -0.57 9.19 -17.38
C ASP A 89 -1.23 8.33 -16.29
N VAL A 90 -0.46 7.43 -15.67
CA VAL A 90 -0.95 6.52 -14.64
C VAL A 90 0.06 6.46 -13.48
N ILE A 91 -0.45 6.42 -12.25
CA ILE A 91 0.35 6.11 -11.07
C ILE A 91 -0.26 4.90 -10.36
N LEU A 92 0.56 3.89 -10.10
CA LEU A 92 0.19 2.71 -9.33
C LEU A 92 0.73 2.86 -7.92
N MET A 93 -0.16 2.97 -6.93
CA MET A 93 0.21 2.94 -5.51
C MET A 93 0.32 1.48 -5.05
N ARG A 94 1.53 0.95 -5.05
CA ARG A 94 1.86 -0.44 -4.73
C ARG A 94 2.72 -0.58 -3.48
N LYS A 95 2.87 0.52 -2.73
CA LYS A 95 3.52 0.51 -1.42
C LYS A 95 2.74 -0.37 -0.45
N ASP A 96 3.44 -1.33 0.13
CA ASP A 96 2.88 -2.17 1.19
C ASP A 96 2.68 -1.37 2.50
N PRO A 97 1.76 -1.78 3.39
CA PRO A 97 1.65 -1.18 4.72
C PRO A 97 3.00 -1.04 5.45
N PRO A 98 3.14 -0.18 6.46
CA PRO A 98 2.06 0.23 7.36
C PRO A 98 1.13 1.29 6.78
N PHE A 99 -0.15 1.25 7.20
CA PHE A 99 -1.12 2.30 6.94
C PHE A 99 -1.03 3.33 8.07
N ASP A 100 -0.08 4.24 7.94
CA ASP A 100 0.26 5.27 8.91
C ASP A 100 0.04 6.69 8.35
N LEU A 101 0.46 7.70 9.08
CA LEU A 101 0.30 9.09 8.66
C LEU A 101 1.09 9.40 7.38
N ASP A 102 2.28 8.82 7.21
CA ASP A 102 3.08 9.04 6.01
C ASP A 102 2.41 8.44 4.78
N TYR A 103 1.79 7.26 4.94
CA TYR A 103 0.96 6.68 3.88
C TYR A 103 -0.23 7.58 3.52
N ILE A 104 -0.92 8.13 4.53
CA ILE A 104 -2.05 9.06 4.33
C ILE A 104 -1.59 10.33 3.61
N TYR A 105 -0.47 10.95 4.03
CA TYR A 105 0.07 12.13 3.34
C TYR A 105 0.46 11.83 1.90
N SER A 106 1.01 10.66 1.62
CA SER A 106 1.26 10.22 0.23
C SER A 106 -0.01 10.18 -0.59
N THR A 107 -1.13 9.70 -0.03
CA THR A 107 -2.41 9.68 -0.74
C THR A 107 -2.95 11.08 -1.03
N TYR A 108 -2.66 12.11 -0.20
CA TYR A 108 -3.03 13.50 -0.51
C TYR A 108 -2.24 14.05 -1.69
N LEU A 109 -0.94 13.74 -1.81
CA LEU A 109 -0.14 14.11 -2.97
C LEU A 109 -0.67 13.45 -4.25
N LEU A 110 -1.03 12.17 -4.15
CA LEU A 110 -1.62 11.41 -5.25
C LEU A 110 -3.01 11.94 -5.66
N GLU A 111 -3.82 12.37 -4.71
CA GLU A 111 -5.12 12.98 -4.97
C GLU A 111 -4.97 14.31 -5.72
N ALA A 112 -3.97 15.11 -5.35
CA ALA A 112 -3.66 16.35 -6.07
C ALA A 112 -3.21 16.10 -7.52
N ALA A 113 -2.44 15.02 -7.77
CA ALA A 113 -2.08 14.59 -9.12
C ALA A 113 -3.31 14.07 -9.89
N HIS A 114 -4.17 13.29 -9.22
CA HIS A 114 -5.41 12.79 -9.81
C HIS A 114 -6.34 13.94 -10.24
N GLY A 115 -6.46 14.98 -9.42
CA GLY A 115 -7.22 16.18 -9.75
C GLY A 115 -6.67 16.97 -10.95
N LYS A 116 -5.42 16.74 -11.34
CA LYS A 116 -4.78 17.32 -12.53
C LYS A 116 -4.84 16.41 -13.78
N GLY A 117 -5.47 15.25 -13.69
CA GLY A 117 -5.73 14.36 -14.82
C GLY A 117 -4.94 13.04 -14.83
N THR A 118 -3.99 12.83 -13.92
CA THR A 118 -3.29 11.54 -13.78
C THR A 118 -4.23 10.47 -13.24
N LEU A 119 -4.29 9.31 -13.87
CA LEU A 119 -5.03 8.17 -13.33
C LEU A 119 -4.25 7.54 -12.17
N VAL A 120 -4.75 7.63 -10.96
CA VAL A 120 -4.15 6.98 -9.79
C VAL A 120 -4.90 5.69 -9.43
N VAL A 121 -4.19 4.59 -9.33
CA VAL A 121 -4.71 3.25 -9.00
C VAL A 121 -3.95 2.70 -7.77
N ASN A 122 -4.67 2.41 -6.67
CA ASN A 122 -6.10 2.59 -6.47
C ASN A 122 -6.42 4.06 -6.21
N ASN A 123 -7.72 4.40 -6.28
CA ASN A 123 -8.18 5.76 -5.99
C ASN A 123 -7.68 6.23 -4.61
N PRO A 124 -7.05 7.41 -4.49
CA PRO A 124 -6.43 7.88 -3.24
C PRO A 124 -7.42 8.00 -2.06
N GLN A 125 -8.65 8.46 -2.30
CA GLN A 125 -9.71 8.49 -1.30
C GLN A 125 -10.07 7.08 -0.84
N GLY A 126 -10.20 6.13 -1.78
CA GLY A 126 -10.49 4.73 -1.47
C GLY A 126 -9.37 4.08 -0.64
N LEU A 127 -8.10 4.43 -0.89
CA LEU A 127 -6.98 3.94 -0.08
C LEU A 127 -7.10 4.40 1.38
N ARG A 128 -7.55 5.63 1.63
CA ARG A 128 -7.77 6.15 2.99
C ARG A 128 -8.99 5.53 3.67
N ASP A 129 -10.09 5.37 2.94
CA ASP A 129 -11.39 4.97 3.51
C ASP A 129 -11.50 3.46 3.71
N CYS A 130 -10.77 2.67 2.91
CA CYS A 130 -10.90 1.21 2.89
C CYS A 130 -9.71 0.51 3.57
N ASN A 131 -9.44 0.83 4.85
CA ASN A 131 -8.50 0.01 5.62
C ASN A 131 -8.95 -1.46 5.60
N GLU A 132 -8.10 -2.35 5.14
CA GLU A 132 -8.43 -3.76 4.84
C GLU A 132 -9.09 -4.53 6.00
N LYS A 133 -8.71 -4.20 7.25
CA LYS A 133 -9.23 -4.88 8.44
C LYS A 133 -10.49 -4.22 8.99
N PHE A 134 -10.52 -2.88 9.01
CA PHE A 134 -11.65 -2.13 9.51
C PHE A 134 -12.81 -2.12 8.52
N PHE A 135 -12.53 -1.92 7.24
CA PHE A 135 -13.56 -1.88 6.19
C PHE A 135 -14.36 -3.19 6.09
N ALA A 136 -13.73 -4.33 6.40
CA ALA A 136 -14.39 -5.63 6.45
C ALA A 136 -15.57 -5.66 7.44
N THR A 137 -15.56 -4.83 8.50
CA THR A 137 -16.65 -4.75 9.49
C THR A 137 -17.97 -4.25 8.89
N GLN A 138 -17.94 -3.60 7.74
CA GLN A 138 -19.14 -3.19 7.00
C GLN A 138 -19.84 -4.36 6.30
N PHE A 139 -19.21 -5.54 6.26
CA PHE A 139 -19.71 -6.75 5.63
C PHE A 139 -19.78 -7.90 6.64
N PRO A 140 -20.57 -7.78 7.73
CA PRO A 140 -20.59 -8.77 8.80
C PRO A 140 -20.98 -10.17 8.31
N GLN A 141 -21.76 -10.26 7.24
CA GLN A 141 -22.15 -11.54 6.61
C GLN A 141 -20.97 -12.28 5.94
N CYS A 142 -19.86 -11.60 5.69
CA CYS A 142 -18.65 -12.16 5.08
C CYS A 142 -17.52 -12.38 6.10
N CYS A 143 -17.75 -12.03 7.37
CA CYS A 143 -16.73 -12.08 8.41
C CYS A 143 -17.14 -13.03 9.55
N PRO A 144 -16.17 -13.67 10.22
CA PRO A 144 -16.42 -14.24 11.54
C PRO A 144 -16.77 -13.11 12.52
N PRO A 145 -17.22 -13.42 13.76
CA PRO A 145 -17.38 -12.41 14.79
C PRO A 145 -16.12 -11.55 14.91
N VAL A 146 -16.29 -10.24 14.87
CA VAL A 146 -15.20 -9.27 14.90
C VAL A 146 -15.52 -8.13 15.86
N LEU A 147 -14.51 -7.70 16.60
CA LEU A 147 -14.54 -6.51 17.44
C LEU A 147 -13.31 -5.65 17.14
N VAL A 148 -13.51 -4.34 16.97
CA VAL A 148 -12.44 -3.35 16.92
C VAL A 148 -12.55 -2.45 18.14
N ALA A 149 -11.54 -2.44 18.99
CA ALA A 149 -11.53 -1.66 20.23
C ALA A 149 -10.10 -1.45 20.71
N SER A 150 -9.86 -0.36 21.44
CA SER A 150 -8.64 -0.12 22.23
C SER A 150 -8.84 -0.45 23.73
N ALA A 151 -10.09 -0.49 24.21
CA ALA A 151 -10.41 -0.77 25.60
C ALA A 151 -10.20 -2.25 25.93
N HIS A 152 -9.26 -2.53 26.85
CA HIS A 152 -8.89 -3.89 27.23
C HIS A 152 -10.07 -4.70 27.78
N GLU A 153 -10.97 -4.09 28.52
CA GLU A 153 -12.16 -4.74 29.07
C GLU A 153 -13.02 -5.30 27.96
N LYS A 154 -13.26 -4.53 26.88
CA LYS A 154 -14.04 -4.98 25.72
C LYS A 154 -13.38 -6.13 24.99
N LEU A 155 -12.06 -6.07 24.81
CA LEU A 155 -11.29 -7.13 24.18
C LEU A 155 -11.29 -8.42 25.03
N LYS A 156 -11.22 -8.30 26.36
CA LYS A 156 -11.33 -9.45 27.28
C LYS A 156 -12.72 -10.06 27.26
N GLU A 157 -13.79 -9.24 27.31
CA GLU A 157 -15.17 -9.72 27.19
C GLU A 157 -15.39 -10.49 25.89
N PHE A 158 -14.86 -9.98 24.79
CA PHE A 158 -14.91 -10.65 23.49
C PHE A 158 -14.17 -11.98 23.51
N HIS A 159 -12.95 -12.03 24.06
CA HIS A 159 -12.18 -13.26 24.19
C HIS A 159 -12.91 -14.30 25.07
N GLN A 160 -13.53 -13.87 26.19
CA GLN A 160 -14.32 -14.75 27.04
C GLN A 160 -15.53 -15.36 26.31
N SER A 161 -16.11 -14.61 25.38
CA SER A 161 -17.31 -15.08 24.63
C SER A 161 -16.95 -16.09 23.54
N TYR A 162 -15.76 -16.02 22.97
CA TYR A 162 -15.37 -16.85 21.83
C TYR A 162 -14.23 -17.83 22.11
N GLU A 163 -13.57 -17.72 23.28
CA GLU A 163 -12.55 -18.64 23.81
C GLU A 163 -11.28 -18.87 22.98
N ASP A 164 -11.33 -18.69 21.66
CA ASP A 164 -10.20 -18.81 20.73
C ASP A 164 -10.26 -17.66 19.72
N VAL A 165 -9.44 -16.62 19.98
CA VAL A 165 -9.51 -15.34 19.28
C VAL A 165 -8.16 -14.99 18.66
N ILE A 166 -8.21 -14.36 17.50
CA ILE A 166 -7.03 -13.77 16.86
C ILE A 166 -7.04 -12.27 17.09
N PHE A 167 -6.01 -11.78 17.80
CA PHE A 167 -5.74 -10.34 17.96
C PHE A 167 -4.72 -9.86 16.94
N LYS A 168 -4.99 -8.74 16.28
CA LYS A 168 -4.12 -8.15 15.26
C LYS A 168 -4.30 -6.63 15.21
N PRO A 169 -3.22 -5.84 14.97
CA PRO A 169 -3.33 -4.41 14.78
C PRO A 169 -3.99 -4.08 13.43
N LEU A 170 -4.63 -2.91 13.33
CA LEU A 170 -5.29 -2.48 12.10
C LEU A 170 -4.31 -2.14 10.97
N ASP A 171 -3.13 -1.65 11.30
CA ASP A 171 -2.14 -1.10 10.38
C ASP A 171 -0.98 -2.06 10.02
N GLY A 172 -0.92 -3.25 10.65
CA GLY A 172 0.10 -4.26 10.35
C GLY A 172 -0.22 -5.14 9.15
N MET A 173 0.81 -5.74 8.53
CA MET A 173 0.69 -6.72 7.46
C MET A 173 1.65 -7.90 7.63
N GLY A 174 1.58 -8.86 6.69
CA GLY A 174 2.55 -9.95 6.59
C GLY A 174 2.57 -10.92 7.78
N GLY A 175 1.51 -10.94 8.59
CA GLY A 175 1.44 -11.78 9.79
C GLY A 175 2.15 -11.19 11.01
N SER A 176 2.75 -10.00 10.88
CA SER A 176 3.41 -9.32 12.00
C SER A 176 2.39 -8.94 13.07
N SER A 177 2.77 -9.21 14.33
CA SER A 177 1.95 -8.89 15.51
C SER A 177 0.55 -9.51 15.50
N ILE A 178 0.40 -10.70 14.91
CA ILE A 178 -0.83 -11.49 14.97
C ILE A 178 -0.69 -12.54 16.06
N PHE A 179 -1.62 -12.53 17.02
CA PHE A 179 -1.63 -13.46 18.15
C PHE A 179 -2.95 -14.25 18.17
N ARG A 180 -2.83 -15.58 18.19
CA ARG A 180 -3.95 -16.47 18.50
C ARG A 180 -3.94 -16.76 19.99
N VAL A 181 -5.01 -16.38 20.69
CA VAL A 181 -5.13 -16.50 22.15
C VAL A 181 -6.31 -17.40 22.47
N LYS A 182 -6.03 -18.50 23.19
CA LYS A 182 -7.03 -19.47 23.64
C LYS A 182 -7.46 -19.19 25.08
N SER A 183 -8.58 -19.78 25.48
CA SER A 183 -9.05 -19.74 26.86
C SER A 183 -7.95 -20.21 27.83
N GLY A 184 -7.73 -19.45 28.88
CA GLY A 184 -6.69 -19.74 29.89
C GLY A 184 -5.28 -19.27 29.53
N ASP A 185 -5.06 -18.60 28.39
CA ASP A 185 -3.74 -18.05 28.07
C ASP A 185 -3.36 -16.94 29.04
N THR A 186 -2.26 -17.15 29.76
CA THR A 186 -1.75 -16.22 30.78
C THR A 186 -1.17 -14.94 30.19
N ASN A 187 -0.87 -14.92 28.90
CA ASN A 187 -0.27 -13.78 28.19
C ASN A 187 -1.30 -12.79 27.66
N LEU A 188 -2.61 -13.10 27.73
CA LEU A 188 -3.67 -12.24 27.16
C LEU A 188 -3.48 -10.76 27.53
N SER A 189 -3.25 -10.43 28.80
CA SER A 189 -3.12 -9.04 29.23
C SER A 189 -1.91 -8.33 28.62
N VAL A 190 -0.77 -9.01 28.55
CA VAL A 190 0.46 -8.46 27.92
C VAL A 190 0.29 -8.28 26.42
N ILE A 191 -0.37 -9.23 25.76
CA ILE A 191 -0.69 -9.14 24.31
C ILE A 191 -1.57 -7.92 24.05
N LEU A 192 -2.64 -7.73 24.83
CA LEU A 192 -3.54 -6.59 24.68
C LEU A 192 -2.82 -5.26 24.94
N GLU A 193 -2.02 -5.17 26.00
CA GLU A 193 -1.23 -3.99 26.32
C GLU A 193 -0.28 -3.62 25.17
N THR A 194 0.43 -4.61 24.62
CA THR A 194 1.38 -4.43 23.52
C THR A 194 0.67 -3.98 22.23
N LEU A 195 -0.41 -4.66 21.85
CA LEU A 195 -1.10 -4.36 20.58
C LEU A 195 -1.85 -3.03 20.60
N THR A 196 -2.37 -2.64 21.77
CA THR A 196 -3.13 -1.39 21.91
C THR A 196 -2.29 -0.20 22.37
N ASP A 197 -0.98 -0.36 22.54
CA ASP A 197 -0.12 0.68 23.17
C ASP A 197 -0.75 1.20 24.49
N GLY A 198 -1.08 0.28 25.38
CA GLY A 198 -1.71 0.60 26.65
C GLY A 198 -3.12 1.21 26.52
N GLY A 199 -3.88 0.83 25.49
CA GLY A 199 -5.25 1.29 25.24
C GLY A 199 -5.38 2.57 24.42
N LYS A 200 -4.29 3.06 23.82
CA LYS A 200 -4.28 4.26 22.95
C LYS A 200 -4.54 3.93 21.48
N ARG A 201 -4.34 2.68 21.07
CA ARG A 201 -4.41 2.20 19.69
C ARG A 201 -5.45 1.09 19.55
N GLN A 202 -6.16 1.09 18.41
CA GLN A 202 -7.13 0.06 18.04
C GLN A 202 -6.49 -1.05 17.22
#